data_725adce7649931727341e594a0aa5f97
#
_entry.id   725adce7649931727341e594a0aa5f97
#
_cell.length_a   1.000
_cell.length_b   1.000
_cell.length_c   1.000
_cell.angle_alpha   90.00
_cell.angle_beta   90.00
_cell.angle_gamma   90.00
#
_symmetry.space_group_name_H-M   'P 1'
#
loop_
_entity.id
_entity.type
_entity.pdbx_description
1 polymer ?
#
loop_
_entity_poly.entity_id
_entity_poly.type
_entity_poly.pdbx_seq_one_letter_code
_entity_poly.pdbx_strand_id
1 'polypeptide(L)' 'MNYEERIKELISKSNRLGRANIKLNQILKERNETINNQTHEINKLKNKVGELEDRLIRMYTS' A
#
# COMPACT_ATOMS: atom_id res chain seq x y z
N MET A 1 43.63 -1.79 -14.00
CA MET A 1 42.44 -1.99 -13.18
C MET A 1 42.70 -3.04 -12.12
N ASN A 2 42.58 -2.68 -10.88
CA ASN A 2 42.85 -3.57 -9.78
C ASN A 2 41.58 -4.38 -9.46
N TYR A 3 41.69 -5.68 -9.46
CA TYR A 3 40.55 -6.58 -9.15
C TYR A 3 40.00 -6.37 -7.75
N GLU A 4 40.82 -6.03 -6.79
CA GLU A 4 40.40 -5.76 -5.41
C GLU A 4 39.48 -4.54 -5.33
N GLU A 5 39.80 -3.47 -6.03
CA GLU A 5 38.95 -2.28 -6.09
C GLU A 5 37.60 -2.57 -6.71
N ARG A 6 37.59 -3.35 -7.79
CA ARG A 6 36.36 -3.74 -8.46
C ARG A 6 35.46 -4.59 -7.58
N ILE A 7 36.06 -5.52 -6.84
CA ILE A 7 35.34 -6.37 -5.88
C ILE A 7 34.73 -5.50 -4.77
N LYS A 8 35.48 -4.54 -4.24
CA LYS A 8 35.01 -3.61 -3.21
C LYS A 8 33.84 -2.76 -3.72
N GLU A 9 33.92 -2.29 -4.95
CA GLU A 9 32.82 -1.53 -5.57
C GLU A 9 31.56 -2.37 -5.72
N LEU A 10 31.67 -3.61 -6.17
CA LEU A 10 30.57 -4.55 -6.32
C LEU A 10 29.91 -4.87 -4.99
N ILE A 11 30.70 -5.11 -3.96
CA ILE A 11 30.21 -5.35 -2.60
C ILE A 11 29.46 -4.12 -2.08
N SER A 12 30.02 -2.94 -2.28
CA SER A 12 29.37 -1.68 -1.87
C SER A 12 28.02 -1.47 -2.56
N LYS A 13 27.98 -1.70 -3.87
CA LYS A 13 26.72 -1.61 -4.64
C LYS A 13 25.70 -2.63 -4.19
N SER A 14 26.14 -3.87 -3.96
CA SER A 14 25.26 -4.94 -3.47
C SER A 14 24.67 -4.59 -2.11
N ASN A 15 25.46 -4.04 -1.21
CA ASN A 15 25.01 -3.61 0.11
C ASN A 15 23.97 -2.47 0.04
N ARG A 16 24.19 -1.51 -0.86
CA ARG A 16 23.24 -0.41 -1.08
C ARG A 16 21.92 -0.93 -1.62
N LEU A 17 21.97 -1.84 -2.59
CA LEU A 17 20.78 -2.45 -3.17
C LEU A 17 20.01 -3.26 -2.13
N GLY A 18 20.71 -4.01 -1.28
CA GLY A 18 20.08 -4.75 -0.20
C GLY A 18 19.35 -3.84 0.78
N ARG A 19 19.96 -2.73 1.18
CA ARG A 19 19.33 -1.75 2.07
C ARG A 19 18.14 -1.07 1.41
N ALA A 20 18.27 -0.72 0.13
CA ALA A 20 17.18 -0.12 -0.63
C ALA A 20 15.99 -1.08 -0.73
N ASN A 21 16.25 -2.37 -0.96
CA ASN A 21 15.20 -3.39 -1.03
C ASN A 21 14.45 -3.56 0.29
N ILE A 22 15.17 -3.56 1.41
CA ILE A 22 14.55 -3.62 2.74
C ILE A 22 13.62 -2.42 2.95
N LYS A 23 14.09 -1.24 2.60
CA LYS A 23 13.34 0.00 2.75
C LYS A 23 12.08 0.01 1.86
N LEU A 24 12.23 -0.44 0.61
CA LEU A 24 11.11 -0.54 -0.32
C LEU A 24 10.05 -1.55 0.16
N ASN A 25 10.49 -2.68 0.70
CA ASN A 25 9.58 -3.68 1.26
C ASN A 25 8.79 -3.14 2.45
N GLN A 26 9.41 -2.33 3.30
CA GLN A 26 8.72 -1.66 4.41
C GLN A 26 7.67 -0.68 3.89
N ILE A 27 8.02 0.11 2.88
CA ILE A 27 7.09 1.06 2.27
C ILE A 27 5.90 0.34 1.65
N LEU A 28 6.15 -0.77 0.94
CA LEU A 28 5.10 -1.59 0.34
C LEU A 28 4.15 -2.14 1.40
N LYS A 29 4.69 -2.62 2.51
CA LYS A 29 3.89 -3.14 3.61
C LYS A 29 2.98 -2.06 4.19
N GLU A 30 3.51 -0.87 4.46
CA GLU A 30 2.74 0.26 4.97
C GLU A 30 1.65 0.69 4.01
N ARG A 31 1.96 0.76 2.73
CA ARG A 31 0.97 1.12 1.70
C ARG A 31 -0.12 0.09 1.57
N ASN A 32 0.21 -1.20 1.66
CA ASN A 32 -0.78 -2.27 1.64
C ASN A 32 -1.74 -2.18 2.83
N GLU A 33 -1.23 -1.86 4.01
CA GLU A 33 -2.05 -1.62 5.20
C GLU A 33 -3.00 -0.43 4.98
N THR A 34 -2.49 0.65 4.41
CA THR A 34 -3.29 1.84 4.09
C THR A 34 -4.40 1.50 3.09
N ILE A 35 -4.07 0.76 2.03
CA ILE A 35 -5.04 0.33 1.01
C ILE A 35 -6.13 -0.54 1.65
N ASN A 36 -5.75 -1.48 2.52
CA ASN A 36 -6.71 -2.34 3.20
C ASN A 36 -7.66 -1.54 4.09
N ASN A 37 -7.13 -0.56 4.83
CA ASN A 37 -7.93 0.32 5.67
C ASN A 37 -8.88 1.18 4.84
N GLN A 38 -8.42 1.74 3.75
CA GLN A 38 -9.23 2.53 2.84
C GLN A 38 -10.32 1.70 2.17
N THR A 39 -10.01 0.47 1.76
CA THR A 39 -10.98 -0.45 1.20
C THR A 39 -12.09 -0.76 2.19
N HIS A 40 -11.73 -0.95 3.45
CA HIS A 40 -12.68 -1.20 4.51
C HIS A 40 -13.62 0.00 4.74
N GLU A 41 -13.07 1.20 4.76
CA GLU A 41 -13.85 2.44 4.87
C GLU A 41 -14.78 2.66 3.68
N ILE A 42 -14.30 2.40 2.48
CA ILE A 42 -15.11 2.50 1.26
C ILE A 42 -16.30 1.55 1.35
N ASN A 43 -16.08 0.31 1.79
CA ASN A 43 -17.17 -0.67 1.94
C ASN A 43 -18.18 -0.22 2.98
N LYS A 44 -17.74 0.36 4.10
CA LYS A 44 -18.64 0.93 5.10
C LYS A 44 -19.49 2.06 4.53
N LEU A 45 -18.87 2.95 3.77
CA LEU A 45 -19.56 4.08 3.14
C LEU A 45 -20.56 3.61 2.09
N LYS A 46 -20.22 2.60 1.30
CA LYS A 46 -21.12 2.01 0.32
C LYS A 46 -22.37 1.42 0.99
N ASN A 47 -22.17 0.71 2.10
CA ASN A 47 -23.28 0.16 2.87
C ASN A 47 -24.17 1.25 3.43
N LYS A 48 -23.57 2.33 3.92
CA LYS A 48 -24.32 3.47 4.47
C LYS A 48 -25.11 4.19 3.39
N VAL A 49 -24.53 4.38 2.20
CA VAL A 49 -25.22 4.96 1.06
C VAL A 49 -26.41 4.07 0.66
N GLY A 50 -26.22 2.75 0.60
CA GLY A 50 -27.30 1.82 0.31
C GLY A 50 -28.46 1.91 1.31
N GLU A 51 -28.15 2.00 2.62
CA GLU A 51 -29.16 2.18 3.66
C GLU A 51 -29.95 3.49 3.47
N LEU A 52 -29.25 4.57 3.16
CA LEU A 52 -29.85 5.87 2.95
C LEU A 52 -30.74 5.88 1.70
N GLU A 53 -30.31 5.23 0.63
CA GLU A 53 -31.11 5.07 -0.58
C GLU A 53 -32.39 4.28 -0.30
N ASP A 54 -32.30 3.21 0.45
CA ASP A 54 -33.45 2.41 0.85
C ASP A 54 -34.46 3.22 1.67
N ARG A 55 -33.98 4.03 2.60
CA ARG A 55 -34.82 4.93 3.40
C ARG A 55 -35.52 5.94 2.50
N LEU A 56 -34.79 6.50 1.57
CA LEU A 56 -35.32 7.49 0.64
C LEU A 56 -36.44 6.90 -0.22
N ILE A 57 -36.23 5.69 -0.74
CA ILE A 57 -37.24 4.96 -1.54
C ILE A 57 -38.49 4.71 -0.70
N ARG A 58 -38.34 4.26 0.54
CA ARG A 58 -39.47 4.01 1.45
C ARG A 58 -40.25 5.28 1.75
N MET A 59 -39.57 6.40 1.91
CA MET A 59 -40.21 7.69 2.12
C MET A 59 -41.06 8.13 0.93
N TYR A 60 -40.60 7.85 -0.29
CA TYR A 60 -41.31 8.22 -1.52
C TYR A 60 -42.43 7.25 -1.87
N THR A 61 -42.36 5.99 -1.44
CA THR A 61 -43.34 4.97 -1.78
C THR A 61 -44.40 4.72 -0.72
N SER A 62 -44.19 5.26 0.44
CA SER A 62 -45.21 5.19 1.51
C SER A 62 -46.18 6.39 1.43
#